data_9caed9597b8ac9d4fde77117d4144071
#
_entry.id   9caed9597b8ac9d4fde77117d4144071
#
_cell.length_a   1.000
_cell.length_b   1.000
_cell.length_c   1.000
_cell.angle_alpha   90.00
_cell.angle_beta   90.00
_cell.angle_gamma   90.00
#
_symmetry.space_group_name_H-M   'P 1'
#
loop_
_entity.id
_entity.type
_entity.pdbx_description
1 polymer ?
#
loop_
_entity_poly.entity_id
_entity_poly.type
_entity_poly.pdbx_seq_one_letter_code
_entity_poly.pdbx_strand_id
1 'polypeptide(L)'
;MLRVGLTGGIGSGKSTVASHLASLGARVIDADRVAREVVEPGTPALSAIAAEFGARVLTADGALDRAGLAAIVFPDPERLRALEAITGPAIAARVATLRSAPTDTLVEVYDMPLLVEKSLWVHEHLTVVVGAGEETRVERLVTHRGLAEADARARIAAQATDSQRHAAADVWIDNQGSRDVTVAAVEVLWHTRLMPYAVNLRDGIRAKRPDHTHLAPADPEWAAAGARVVARLAAALPGQGVDVHHIGSTSVPGLLAKPVIDVQIGVRRLADADAPDFMAAMRSAGYVLEPDRGQDHPHPSDAPAASWQKRFYGGCDPGRFVHVHVREIGSPAYEFALAFRDWLRAEPSAREEYAVLKQQLAASHPVTRTYSRAKEPWFDTAYGQVLAWIERTGWRAHGHA
;
A
#
# COMPACT_ATOMS: atom_id res chain seq x y z
N MET A 1 -7.84 -14.34 2.53
CA MET A 1 -8.75 -13.51 1.71
C MET A 1 -8.02 -12.23 1.29
N LEU A 2 -8.09 -11.88 0.01
CA LEU A 2 -7.54 -10.61 -0.51
C LEU A 2 -8.45 -9.45 -0.12
N ARG A 3 -7.88 -8.42 0.53
CA ARG A 3 -8.58 -7.17 0.85
C ARG A 3 -8.20 -6.10 -0.16
N VAL A 4 -9.19 -5.56 -0.86
CA VAL A 4 -9.04 -4.51 -1.89
C VAL A 4 -9.77 -3.27 -1.43
N GLY A 5 -9.05 -2.17 -1.25
CA GLY A 5 -9.66 -0.85 -1.05
C GLY A 5 -10.11 -0.29 -2.40
N LEU A 6 -11.38 0.05 -2.53
CA LEU A 6 -11.93 0.71 -3.72
C LEU A 6 -12.32 2.15 -3.37
N THR A 7 -11.77 3.10 -4.10
CA THR A 7 -12.08 4.52 -3.92
C THR A 7 -12.13 5.28 -5.25
N GLY A 8 -12.46 6.54 -5.18
CA GLY A 8 -12.54 7.44 -6.33
C GLY A 8 -13.31 8.70 -5.98
N GLY A 9 -13.01 9.80 -6.66
CA GLY A 9 -13.69 11.08 -6.45
C GLY A 9 -15.20 10.99 -6.71
N ILE A 10 -15.95 11.89 -6.10
CA ILE A 10 -17.39 12.02 -6.36
C ILE A 10 -17.62 12.17 -7.87
N GLY A 11 -18.55 11.43 -8.45
CA GLY A 11 -18.81 11.41 -9.89
C GLY A 11 -17.87 10.56 -10.74
N SER A 12 -16.84 9.90 -10.15
CA SER A 12 -15.90 9.05 -10.91
C SER A 12 -16.49 7.75 -11.46
N GLY A 13 -17.65 7.30 -10.96
CA GLY A 13 -18.28 6.04 -11.37
C GLY A 13 -17.83 4.81 -10.57
N LYS A 14 -17.29 5.00 -9.36
CA LYS A 14 -16.86 3.95 -8.42
C LYS A 14 -17.91 2.83 -8.24
N SER A 15 -19.20 3.20 -8.14
CA SER A 15 -20.30 2.24 -7.97
C SER A 15 -20.45 1.24 -9.13
N THR A 16 -20.13 1.64 -10.36
CA THR A 16 -20.11 0.75 -11.52
C THR A 16 -19.05 -0.33 -11.34
N VAL A 17 -17.85 0.07 -10.92
CA VAL A 17 -16.74 -0.84 -10.65
C VAL A 17 -17.07 -1.77 -9.47
N ALA A 18 -17.60 -1.23 -8.35
CA ALA A 18 -18.01 -2.02 -7.20
C ALA A 18 -19.06 -3.09 -7.57
N SER A 19 -20.09 -2.70 -8.31
CA SER A 19 -21.16 -3.62 -8.76
C SER A 19 -20.61 -4.70 -9.70
N HIS A 20 -19.67 -4.34 -10.58
CA HIS A 20 -19.10 -5.33 -11.49
C HIS A 20 -18.18 -6.32 -10.76
N LEU A 21 -17.34 -5.85 -9.82
CA LEU A 21 -16.55 -6.73 -8.95
C LEU A 21 -17.44 -7.69 -8.14
N ALA A 22 -18.58 -7.21 -7.63
CA ALA A 22 -19.56 -8.06 -6.96
C ALA A 22 -20.11 -9.14 -7.89
N SER A 23 -20.42 -8.82 -9.16
CA SER A 23 -20.92 -9.80 -10.14
C SER A 23 -19.87 -10.85 -10.52
N LEU A 24 -18.58 -10.52 -10.39
CA LEU A 24 -17.47 -11.45 -10.57
C LEU A 24 -17.18 -12.33 -9.33
N GLY A 25 -17.90 -12.11 -8.23
CA GLY A 25 -17.80 -12.92 -7.01
C GLY A 25 -17.05 -12.27 -5.84
N ALA A 26 -16.75 -10.98 -5.92
CA ALA A 26 -16.19 -10.26 -4.75
C ALA A 26 -17.27 -10.02 -3.69
N ARG A 27 -16.88 -10.13 -2.41
CA ARG A 27 -17.67 -9.61 -1.29
C ARG A 27 -17.43 -8.11 -1.16
N VAL A 28 -18.45 -7.30 -1.41
CA VAL A 28 -18.33 -5.84 -1.29
C VAL A 28 -18.87 -5.39 0.07
N ILE A 29 -18.02 -4.66 0.83
CA ILE A 29 -18.38 -3.93 2.05
C ILE A 29 -18.48 -2.46 1.68
N ASP A 30 -19.70 -1.94 1.63
CA ASP A 30 -20.00 -0.55 1.34
C ASP A 30 -19.93 0.28 2.64
N ALA A 31 -18.91 1.15 2.75
CA ALA A 31 -18.68 1.98 3.92
C ALA A 31 -19.83 2.97 4.19
N ASP A 32 -20.47 3.49 3.15
CA ASP A 32 -21.61 4.40 3.31
C ASP A 32 -22.82 3.66 3.87
N ARG A 33 -23.04 2.40 3.47
CA ARG A 33 -24.07 1.55 4.04
C ARG A 33 -23.77 1.24 5.50
N VAL A 34 -22.55 0.83 5.81
CA VAL A 34 -22.11 0.57 7.19
C VAL A 34 -22.29 1.81 8.07
N ALA A 35 -21.91 3.00 7.59
CA ALA A 35 -22.12 4.25 8.33
C ALA A 35 -23.58 4.58 8.59
N ARG A 36 -24.50 4.05 7.78
CA ARG A 36 -25.95 4.16 8.04
C ARG A 36 -26.42 3.16 9.08
N GLU A 37 -25.99 1.90 8.96
CA GLU A 37 -26.35 0.80 9.86
C GLU A 37 -25.97 1.10 11.32
N VAL A 38 -24.79 1.65 11.58
CA VAL A 38 -24.29 1.89 12.94
C VAL A 38 -25.04 2.99 13.70
N VAL A 39 -25.83 3.79 13.02
CA VAL A 39 -26.65 4.87 13.63
C VAL A 39 -28.16 4.63 13.44
N GLU A 40 -28.58 3.38 13.23
CA GLU A 40 -30.01 3.01 13.22
C GLU A 40 -30.60 3.07 14.62
N PRO A 41 -31.92 3.21 14.76
CA PRO A 41 -32.61 3.20 16.05
C PRO A 41 -32.20 2.00 16.91
N GLY A 42 -31.90 2.27 18.20
CA GLY A 42 -31.46 1.22 19.12
C GLY A 42 -29.96 0.93 19.17
N THR A 43 -29.14 1.56 18.29
CA THR A 43 -27.69 1.36 18.33
C THR A 43 -27.01 2.22 19.40
N PRO A 44 -25.89 1.74 19.98
CA PRO A 44 -25.10 2.52 20.94
C PRO A 44 -24.58 3.84 20.37
N ALA A 45 -24.19 3.85 19.08
CA ALA A 45 -23.67 5.06 18.45
C ALA A 45 -24.75 6.14 18.27
N LEU A 46 -25.99 5.77 17.93
CA LEU A 46 -27.09 6.74 17.88
C LEU A 46 -27.38 7.35 19.27
N SER A 47 -27.36 6.52 20.31
CA SER A 47 -27.54 6.98 21.69
C SER A 47 -26.42 7.95 22.10
N ALA A 48 -25.18 7.68 21.77
CA ALA A 48 -24.03 8.56 22.01
C ALA A 48 -24.13 9.88 21.23
N ILE A 49 -24.58 9.85 19.97
CA ILE A 49 -24.85 11.06 19.17
C ILE A 49 -25.94 11.91 19.82
N ALA A 50 -27.02 11.30 20.26
CA ALA A 50 -28.11 12.02 20.94
C ALA A 50 -27.66 12.64 22.27
N ALA A 51 -26.79 11.97 23.02
CA ALA A 51 -26.19 12.50 24.25
C ALA A 51 -25.26 13.71 23.96
N GLU A 52 -24.45 13.66 22.92
CA GLU A 52 -23.49 14.72 22.55
C GLU A 52 -24.16 15.94 21.91
N PHE A 53 -25.10 15.73 20.99
CA PHE A 53 -25.70 16.80 20.17
C PHE A 53 -27.11 17.21 20.61
N GLY A 54 -27.67 16.48 21.60
CA GLY A 54 -29.02 16.69 22.12
C GLY A 54 -30.12 15.97 21.32
N ALA A 55 -31.30 15.81 21.92
CA ALA A 55 -32.40 15.08 21.30
C ALA A 55 -32.91 15.70 19.98
N ARG A 56 -32.58 16.94 19.70
CA ARG A 56 -32.94 17.64 18.44
C ARG A 56 -32.36 17.02 17.17
N VAL A 57 -31.35 16.12 17.30
CA VAL A 57 -30.80 15.39 16.19
C VAL A 57 -31.54 14.08 15.89
N LEU A 58 -32.63 13.82 16.61
CA LEU A 58 -33.52 12.68 16.39
C LEU A 58 -34.85 13.13 15.78
N THR A 59 -35.37 12.31 14.90
CA THR A 59 -36.72 12.44 14.35
C THR A 59 -37.76 11.96 15.37
N ALA A 60 -39.05 12.21 15.14
CA ALA A 60 -40.12 11.82 16.06
C ALA A 60 -40.25 10.31 16.27
N ASP A 61 -39.80 9.50 15.32
CA ASP A 61 -39.72 8.03 15.36
C ASP A 61 -38.42 7.49 15.93
N GLY A 62 -37.55 8.40 16.48
CA GLY A 62 -36.30 8.01 17.12
C GLY A 62 -35.15 7.70 16.18
N ALA A 63 -35.28 7.94 14.87
CA ALA A 63 -34.21 7.82 13.92
C ALA A 63 -33.30 9.07 13.90
N LEU A 64 -32.11 8.98 13.32
CA LEU A 64 -31.21 10.12 13.17
C LEU A 64 -31.73 11.12 12.13
N ASP A 65 -31.97 12.37 12.53
CA ASP A 65 -32.14 13.48 11.59
C ASP A 65 -30.78 13.86 10.99
N ARG A 66 -30.45 13.24 9.86
CA ARG A 66 -29.18 13.45 9.16
C ARG A 66 -28.99 14.87 8.68
N ALA A 67 -30.07 15.55 8.26
CA ALA A 67 -29.99 16.92 7.80
C ALA A 67 -29.76 17.89 8.97
N GLY A 68 -30.47 17.70 10.08
CA GLY A 68 -30.29 18.47 11.30
C GLY A 68 -28.89 18.30 11.90
N LEU A 69 -28.38 17.06 11.97
CA LEU A 69 -27.01 16.80 12.42
C LEU A 69 -25.97 17.42 11.48
N ALA A 70 -26.13 17.28 10.17
CA ALA A 70 -25.23 17.85 9.18
C ALA A 70 -25.12 19.39 9.31
N ALA A 71 -26.23 20.07 9.53
CA ALA A 71 -26.27 21.53 9.76
C ALA A 71 -25.51 21.96 11.03
N ILE A 72 -25.36 21.05 12.00
CA ILE A 72 -24.63 21.31 13.26
C ILE A 72 -23.11 21.06 13.07
N VAL A 73 -22.76 19.97 12.37
CA VAL A 73 -21.36 19.49 12.39
C VAL A 73 -20.51 20.06 11.24
N PHE A 74 -21.07 20.29 10.06
CA PHE A 74 -20.26 20.77 8.94
C PHE A 74 -19.73 22.20 9.08
N PRO A 75 -20.44 23.15 9.72
CA PRO A 75 -19.89 24.49 9.96
C PRO A 75 -18.84 24.54 11.08
N ASP A 76 -18.76 23.49 11.92
CA ASP A 76 -17.93 23.45 13.13
C ASP A 76 -16.99 22.23 13.13
N PRO A 77 -15.68 22.43 12.88
CA PRO A 77 -14.71 21.34 12.87
C PRO A 77 -14.58 20.57 14.21
N GLU A 78 -14.91 21.19 15.36
CA GLU A 78 -14.88 20.50 16.65
C GLU A 78 -16.05 19.56 16.78
N ARG A 79 -17.24 20.01 16.38
CA ARG A 79 -18.43 19.17 16.34
C ARG A 79 -18.29 18.02 15.35
N LEU A 80 -17.67 18.26 14.19
CA LEU A 80 -17.38 17.20 13.24
C LEU A 80 -16.43 16.15 13.85
N ARG A 81 -15.37 16.58 14.52
CA ARG A 81 -14.46 15.66 15.23
C ARG A 81 -15.16 14.86 16.33
N ALA A 82 -16.07 15.48 17.09
CA ALA A 82 -16.85 14.79 18.09
C ALA A 82 -17.76 13.70 17.48
N LEU A 83 -18.42 13.99 16.34
CA LEU A 83 -19.18 12.99 15.60
C LEU A 83 -18.31 11.85 15.10
N GLU A 84 -17.16 12.16 14.52
CA GLU A 84 -16.22 11.14 14.02
C GLU A 84 -15.64 10.26 15.15
N ALA A 85 -15.43 10.82 16.35
CA ALA A 85 -14.99 10.07 17.53
C ALA A 85 -16.03 9.04 17.99
N ILE A 86 -17.32 9.31 17.78
CA ILE A 86 -18.42 8.38 18.09
C ILE A 86 -18.60 7.36 16.96
N THR A 87 -18.69 7.83 15.72
CA THR A 87 -19.05 6.97 14.58
C THR A 87 -17.88 6.13 14.08
N GLY A 88 -16.66 6.64 14.15
CA GLY A 88 -15.45 5.94 13.66
C GLY A 88 -15.25 4.56 14.28
N PRO A 89 -15.19 4.44 15.63
CA PRO A 89 -15.08 3.14 16.29
C PRO A 89 -16.25 2.19 15.98
N ALA A 90 -17.47 2.71 15.88
CA ALA A 90 -18.66 1.91 15.59
C ALA A 90 -18.60 1.34 14.16
N ILE A 91 -18.20 2.16 13.17
CA ILE A 91 -17.98 1.72 11.78
C ILE A 91 -16.87 0.67 11.73
N ALA A 92 -15.74 0.92 12.39
CA ALA A 92 -14.61 -0.01 12.42
C ALA A 92 -15.01 -1.37 13.01
N ALA A 93 -15.74 -1.38 14.12
CA ALA A 93 -16.25 -2.61 14.74
C ALA A 93 -17.23 -3.36 13.83
N ARG A 94 -18.13 -2.64 13.15
CA ARG A 94 -19.07 -3.25 12.20
C ARG A 94 -18.35 -3.85 10.98
N VAL A 95 -17.39 -3.14 10.42
CA VAL A 95 -16.54 -3.65 9.33
C VAL A 95 -15.77 -4.89 9.78
N ALA A 96 -15.18 -4.90 10.97
CA ALA A 96 -14.50 -6.06 11.52
C ALA A 96 -15.43 -7.27 11.66
N THR A 97 -16.68 -7.06 12.13
CA THR A 97 -17.72 -8.10 12.19
C THR A 97 -18.05 -8.65 10.80
N LEU A 98 -18.20 -7.77 9.80
CA LEU A 98 -18.46 -8.19 8.43
C LEU A 98 -17.27 -8.99 7.86
N ARG A 99 -16.04 -8.57 8.14
CA ARG A 99 -14.81 -9.22 7.72
C ARG A 99 -14.63 -10.61 8.33
N SER A 100 -15.04 -10.79 9.58
CA SER A 100 -14.96 -12.08 10.28
C SER A 100 -16.07 -13.05 9.92
N ALA A 101 -17.12 -12.61 9.24
CA ALA A 101 -18.22 -13.48 8.82
C ALA A 101 -17.73 -14.56 7.84
N PRO A 102 -18.13 -15.83 8.03
CA PRO A 102 -17.76 -16.92 7.12
C PRO A 102 -18.14 -16.60 5.67
N THR A 103 -17.24 -16.94 4.73
CA THR A 103 -17.46 -16.72 3.31
C THR A 103 -16.55 -17.63 2.49
N ASP A 104 -17.04 -18.07 1.34
CA ASP A 104 -16.26 -18.83 0.36
C ASP A 104 -15.54 -17.90 -0.64
N THR A 105 -15.79 -16.58 -0.58
CA THR A 105 -15.14 -15.62 -1.47
C THR A 105 -13.68 -15.41 -1.10
N LEU A 106 -12.83 -15.32 -2.11
CA LEU A 106 -11.40 -15.09 -1.95
C LEU A 106 -11.03 -13.59 -1.97
N VAL A 107 -11.93 -12.76 -2.52
CA VAL A 107 -11.70 -11.30 -2.70
C VAL A 107 -12.76 -10.51 -1.95
N GLU A 108 -12.31 -9.62 -1.08
CA GLU A 108 -13.15 -8.63 -0.41
C GLU A 108 -12.81 -7.24 -0.95
N VAL A 109 -13.82 -6.45 -1.24
CA VAL A 109 -13.71 -5.06 -1.68
C VAL A 109 -14.32 -4.16 -0.61
N TYR A 110 -13.48 -3.32 0.00
CA TYR A 110 -13.94 -2.25 0.88
C TYR A 110 -14.18 -0.99 0.05
N ASP A 111 -15.45 -0.74 -0.27
CA ASP A 111 -15.89 0.42 -1.04
C ASP A 111 -16.01 1.64 -0.13
N MET A 112 -14.94 2.47 -0.09
CA MET A 112 -14.81 3.61 0.81
C MET A 112 -14.43 4.88 0.03
N PRO A 113 -15.36 5.87 -0.07
CA PRO A 113 -15.08 7.13 -0.77
C PRO A 113 -13.90 7.92 -0.20
N LEU A 114 -13.73 7.90 1.13
CA LEU A 114 -12.70 8.65 1.86
C LEU A 114 -11.49 7.78 2.24
N LEU A 115 -11.21 6.74 1.46
CA LEU A 115 -10.13 5.78 1.73
C LEU A 115 -8.76 6.46 1.78
N VAL A 116 -8.52 7.43 0.89
CA VAL A 116 -7.26 8.18 0.79
C VAL A 116 -7.19 9.25 1.87
N GLU A 117 -8.24 10.05 2.02
CA GLU A 117 -8.36 11.14 2.99
C GLU A 117 -8.12 10.67 4.44
N LYS A 118 -8.62 9.48 4.75
CA LYS A 118 -8.48 8.85 6.09
C LYS A 118 -7.30 7.89 6.19
N SER A 119 -6.45 7.81 5.16
CA SER A 119 -5.29 6.91 5.08
C SER A 119 -5.63 5.43 5.35
N LEU A 120 -6.88 5.00 5.13
CA LEU A 120 -7.32 3.63 5.41
C LEU A 120 -6.75 2.61 4.40
N TRP A 121 -6.27 3.08 3.27
CA TRP A 121 -5.65 2.25 2.22
C TRP A 121 -4.43 1.46 2.71
N VAL A 122 -3.76 1.89 3.78
CA VAL A 122 -2.62 1.18 4.36
C VAL A 122 -3.00 -0.18 4.98
N HIS A 123 -4.27 -0.38 5.30
CA HIS A 123 -4.79 -1.63 5.88
C HIS A 123 -5.29 -2.62 4.82
N GLU A 124 -5.27 -2.22 3.54
CA GLU A 124 -5.70 -3.06 2.43
C GLU A 124 -4.47 -3.61 1.68
N HIS A 125 -4.60 -4.82 1.12
CA HIS A 125 -3.51 -5.42 0.34
C HIS A 125 -3.24 -4.65 -0.96
N LEU A 126 -4.30 -4.07 -1.54
CA LEU A 126 -4.26 -3.38 -2.81
C LEU A 126 -5.31 -2.27 -2.83
N THR A 127 -4.97 -1.13 -3.44
CA THR A 127 -5.88 0.00 -3.61
C THR A 127 -6.20 0.19 -5.09
N VAL A 128 -7.50 0.11 -5.42
CA VAL A 128 -8.04 0.45 -6.73
C VAL A 128 -8.66 1.83 -6.66
N VAL A 129 -8.21 2.73 -7.50
CA VAL A 129 -8.79 4.08 -7.64
C VAL A 129 -9.50 4.18 -8.98
N VAL A 130 -10.77 4.59 -8.93
CA VAL A 130 -11.55 4.91 -10.14
C VAL A 130 -11.41 6.40 -10.40
N GLY A 131 -10.76 6.74 -11.51
CA GLY A 131 -10.49 8.11 -11.95
C GLY A 131 -11.41 8.56 -13.08
N ALA A 132 -11.74 9.85 -13.08
CA ALA A 132 -12.32 10.56 -14.21
C ALA A 132 -11.93 12.04 -14.08
N GLY A 133 -11.71 12.71 -15.20
CA GLY A 133 -11.39 14.14 -15.22
C GLY A 133 -12.44 14.99 -14.52
N GLU A 134 -12.05 16.16 -14.01
CA GLU A 134 -12.94 17.01 -13.21
C GLU A 134 -14.21 17.37 -13.98
N GLU A 135 -14.09 17.81 -15.24
CA GLU A 135 -15.24 18.20 -16.05
C GLU A 135 -16.22 17.05 -16.27
N THR A 136 -15.71 15.83 -16.51
CA THR A 136 -16.56 14.63 -16.62
C THR A 136 -17.30 14.34 -15.30
N ARG A 137 -16.63 14.54 -14.17
CA ARG A 137 -17.26 14.38 -12.84
C ARG A 137 -18.34 15.44 -12.60
N VAL A 138 -18.06 16.69 -12.93
CA VAL A 138 -19.04 17.81 -12.84
C VAL A 138 -20.26 17.51 -13.69
N GLU A 139 -20.06 17.17 -14.97
CA GLU A 139 -21.15 16.84 -15.90
C GLU A 139 -22.04 15.72 -15.34
N ARG A 140 -21.44 14.63 -14.84
CA ARG A 140 -22.17 13.51 -14.26
C ARG A 140 -22.95 13.89 -13.00
N LEU A 141 -22.39 14.77 -12.15
CA LEU A 141 -23.06 15.25 -10.93
C LEU A 141 -24.24 16.16 -11.25
N VAL A 142 -24.11 17.03 -12.24
CA VAL A 142 -25.19 17.91 -12.71
C VAL A 142 -26.28 17.07 -13.37
N THR A 143 -25.92 16.24 -14.37
CA THR A 143 -26.88 15.54 -15.21
C THR A 143 -27.60 14.40 -14.47
N HIS A 144 -26.86 13.60 -13.65
CA HIS A 144 -27.44 12.39 -13.04
C HIS A 144 -27.82 12.57 -11.57
N ARG A 145 -27.32 13.61 -10.88
CA ARG A 145 -27.65 13.86 -9.47
C ARG A 145 -28.36 15.20 -9.25
N GLY A 146 -28.56 15.99 -10.29
CA GLY A 146 -29.29 17.28 -10.22
C GLY A 146 -28.59 18.34 -9.36
N LEU A 147 -27.26 18.23 -9.16
CA LEU A 147 -26.52 19.23 -8.40
C LEU A 147 -26.32 20.49 -9.22
N ALA A 148 -26.33 21.66 -8.57
CA ALA A 148 -25.81 22.87 -9.19
C ALA A 148 -24.30 22.71 -9.49
N GLU A 149 -23.82 23.28 -10.60
CA GLU A 149 -22.42 23.15 -10.98
C GLU A 149 -21.45 23.64 -9.89
N ALA A 150 -21.77 24.78 -9.26
CA ALA A 150 -20.97 25.33 -8.16
C ALA A 150 -20.87 24.35 -6.98
N ASP A 151 -21.97 23.67 -6.62
CA ASP A 151 -21.98 22.67 -5.55
C ASP A 151 -21.19 21.42 -5.94
N ALA A 152 -21.27 20.99 -7.20
CA ALA A 152 -20.50 19.87 -7.73
C ALA A 152 -18.99 20.15 -7.62
N ARG A 153 -18.53 21.33 -8.07
CA ARG A 153 -17.13 21.75 -7.98
C ARG A 153 -16.65 21.89 -6.53
N ALA A 154 -17.46 22.49 -5.65
CA ALA A 154 -17.14 22.60 -4.22
C ALA A 154 -16.94 21.23 -3.57
N ARG A 155 -17.81 20.25 -3.87
CA ARG A 155 -17.68 18.87 -3.34
C ARG A 155 -16.47 18.15 -3.90
N ILE A 156 -16.09 18.38 -5.16
CA ILE A 156 -14.88 17.81 -5.76
C ILE A 156 -13.64 18.41 -5.09
N ALA A 157 -13.60 19.72 -4.88
CA ALA A 157 -12.48 20.42 -4.25
C ALA A 157 -12.25 20.05 -2.79
N ALA A 158 -13.32 19.62 -2.08
CA ALA A 158 -13.24 19.17 -0.69
C ALA A 158 -12.66 17.75 -0.50
N GLN A 159 -12.43 17.01 -1.58
CA GLN A 159 -11.87 15.67 -1.56
C GLN A 159 -10.35 15.68 -1.82
N ALA A 160 -9.69 14.52 -1.60
CA ALA A 160 -8.31 14.34 -1.99
C ALA A 160 -8.09 14.69 -3.45
N THR A 161 -6.94 15.27 -3.76
CA THR A 161 -6.53 15.59 -5.14
C THR A 161 -6.23 14.30 -5.93
N ASP A 162 -6.23 14.38 -7.24
CA ASP A 162 -5.87 13.23 -8.07
C ASP A 162 -4.41 12.81 -7.83
N SER A 163 -3.50 13.74 -7.52
CA SER A 163 -2.13 13.42 -7.11
C SER A 163 -2.07 12.57 -5.83
N GLN A 164 -2.87 12.92 -4.81
CA GLN A 164 -2.96 12.13 -3.58
C GLN A 164 -3.57 10.75 -3.84
N ARG A 165 -4.56 10.66 -4.72
CA ARG A 165 -5.14 9.38 -5.12
C ARG A 165 -4.16 8.52 -5.91
N HIS A 166 -3.39 9.10 -6.84
CA HIS A 166 -2.33 8.40 -7.56
C HIS A 166 -1.26 7.86 -6.61
N ALA A 167 -0.85 8.64 -5.61
CA ALA A 167 0.12 8.19 -4.62
C ALA A 167 -0.35 6.94 -3.83
N ALA A 168 -1.64 6.81 -3.57
CA ALA A 168 -2.23 5.67 -2.87
C ALA A 168 -2.64 4.51 -3.79
N ALA A 169 -2.74 4.73 -5.12
CA ALA A 169 -3.26 3.76 -6.08
C ALA A 169 -2.24 2.70 -6.46
N ASP A 170 -2.56 1.42 -6.30
CA ASP A 170 -1.85 0.32 -6.94
C ASP A 170 -2.41 0.02 -8.34
N VAL A 171 -3.65 0.40 -8.56
CA VAL A 171 -4.36 0.31 -9.83
C VAL A 171 -5.19 1.57 -10.02
N TRP A 172 -5.03 2.19 -11.18
CA TRP A 172 -5.87 3.28 -11.62
C TRP A 172 -6.78 2.80 -12.74
N ILE A 173 -8.10 2.87 -12.53
CA ILE A 173 -9.09 2.58 -13.56
C ILE A 173 -9.59 3.91 -14.11
N ASP A 174 -9.22 4.21 -15.35
CA ASP A 174 -9.75 5.37 -16.06
C ASP A 174 -11.20 5.10 -16.47
N ASN A 175 -12.10 5.95 -16.01
CA ASN A 175 -13.54 5.90 -16.30
C ASN A 175 -14.03 7.17 -17.00
N GLN A 176 -13.23 7.71 -17.92
CA GLN A 176 -13.65 8.83 -18.80
C GLN A 176 -14.44 8.32 -20.02
N GLY A 177 -14.17 7.07 -20.43
CA GLY A 177 -14.79 6.45 -21.60
C GLY A 177 -16.18 5.85 -21.35
N SER A 178 -16.57 4.94 -22.21
CA SER A 178 -17.82 4.19 -22.06
C SER A 178 -17.77 3.22 -20.89
N ARG A 179 -18.96 2.83 -20.39
CA ARG A 179 -19.10 1.83 -19.34
C ARG A 179 -18.44 0.51 -19.73
N ASP A 180 -18.54 0.09 -21.00
CA ASP A 180 -18.03 -1.19 -21.46
C ASP A 180 -16.48 -1.23 -21.40
N VAL A 181 -15.80 -0.14 -21.69
CA VAL A 181 -14.35 -0.01 -21.54
C VAL A 181 -13.94 -0.17 -20.07
N THR A 182 -14.67 0.47 -19.16
CA THR A 182 -14.41 0.35 -17.72
C THR A 182 -14.66 -1.07 -17.22
N VAL A 183 -15.75 -1.71 -17.65
CA VAL A 183 -16.09 -3.10 -17.32
C VAL A 183 -14.97 -4.04 -17.80
N ALA A 184 -14.55 -3.91 -19.05
CA ALA A 184 -13.46 -4.72 -19.60
C ALA A 184 -12.15 -4.55 -18.82
N ALA A 185 -11.80 -3.32 -18.39
CA ALA A 185 -10.63 -3.07 -17.56
C ALA A 185 -10.73 -3.77 -16.18
N VAL A 186 -11.93 -3.78 -15.57
CA VAL A 186 -12.17 -4.50 -14.31
C VAL A 186 -12.06 -6.03 -14.50
N GLU A 187 -12.54 -6.57 -15.59
CA GLU A 187 -12.42 -8.02 -15.91
C GLU A 187 -10.95 -8.42 -16.08
N VAL A 188 -10.18 -7.62 -16.83
CA VAL A 188 -8.74 -7.84 -16.95
C VAL A 188 -8.07 -7.81 -15.58
N LEU A 189 -8.33 -6.78 -14.77
CA LEU A 189 -7.80 -6.67 -13.41
C LEU A 189 -8.17 -7.90 -12.55
N TRP A 190 -9.43 -8.32 -12.60
CA TRP A 190 -9.92 -9.47 -11.86
C TRP A 190 -9.17 -10.75 -12.19
N HIS A 191 -9.08 -11.09 -13.48
CA HIS A 191 -8.49 -12.34 -13.93
C HIS A 191 -6.96 -12.36 -13.91
N THR A 192 -6.30 -11.22 -14.17
CA THR A 192 -4.84 -11.18 -14.29
C THR A 192 -4.14 -10.84 -12.97
N ARG A 193 -4.82 -10.20 -12.02
CA ARG A 193 -4.18 -9.78 -10.76
C ARG A 193 -4.96 -10.18 -9.51
N LEU A 194 -6.26 -9.81 -9.37
CA LEU A 194 -6.97 -10.00 -8.11
C LEU A 194 -7.14 -11.47 -7.75
N MET A 195 -7.65 -12.29 -8.65
CA MET A 195 -7.84 -13.73 -8.40
C MET A 195 -6.50 -14.46 -8.20
N PRO A 196 -5.47 -14.31 -9.05
CA PRO A 196 -4.16 -14.90 -8.78
C PRO A 196 -3.55 -14.45 -7.46
N TYR A 197 -3.70 -13.18 -7.09
CA TYR A 197 -3.22 -12.68 -5.79
C TYR A 197 -3.98 -13.33 -4.63
N ALA A 198 -5.29 -13.43 -4.72
CA ALA A 198 -6.13 -14.06 -3.70
C ALA A 198 -5.79 -15.55 -3.50
N VAL A 199 -5.52 -16.27 -4.59
CA VAL A 199 -5.05 -17.67 -4.56
C VAL A 199 -3.68 -17.77 -3.89
N ASN A 200 -2.73 -16.92 -4.28
CA ASN A 200 -1.40 -16.88 -3.66
C ASN A 200 -1.46 -16.62 -2.14
N LEU A 201 -2.33 -15.68 -1.72
CA LEU A 201 -2.55 -15.39 -0.29
C LEU A 201 -3.13 -16.59 0.46
N ARG A 202 -4.16 -17.24 -0.09
CA ARG A 202 -4.78 -18.44 0.51
C ARG A 202 -3.75 -19.55 0.70
N ASP A 203 -2.97 -19.82 -0.33
CA ASP A 203 -2.05 -20.95 -0.38
C ASP A 203 -0.69 -20.63 0.26
N GLY A 204 -0.45 -19.36 0.65
CA GLY A 204 0.83 -18.94 1.23
C GLY A 204 1.97 -19.06 0.21
N ILE A 205 1.72 -18.67 -1.02
CA ILE A 205 2.69 -18.76 -2.13
C ILE A 205 3.09 -17.36 -2.57
N ARG A 206 4.38 -17.08 -2.61
CA ARG A 206 4.86 -15.83 -3.20
C ARG A 206 4.64 -15.79 -4.70
N ALA A 207 4.41 -14.62 -5.24
CA ALA A 207 4.34 -14.40 -6.68
C ALA A 207 5.68 -14.77 -7.37
N LYS A 208 5.61 -15.60 -8.39
CA LYS A 208 6.77 -16.03 -9.17
C LYS A 208 7.03 -15.06 -10.30
N ARG A 209 8.27 -14.56 -10.39
CA ARG A 209 8.74 -13.79 -11.50
C ARG A 209 9.20 -14.71 -12.65
N PRO A 210 9.20 -14.21 -13.89
CA PRO A 210 9.95 -14.86 -14.95
C PRO A 210 11.41 -15.08 -14.54
N ASP A 211 11.99 -16.24 -14.83
CA ASP A 211 13.37 -16.57 -14.43
C ASP A 211 14.42 -15.84 -15.27
N HIS A 212 13.99 -15.11 -16.27
CA HIS A 212 14.86 -14.36 -17.12
C HIS A 212 15.12 -12.94 -16.60
N THR A 213 16.37 -12.47 -16.76
CA THR A 213 16.76 -11.13 -16.33
C THR A 213 16.20 -10.09 -17.28
N HIS A 214 15.30 -9.25 -16.78
CA HIS A 214 14.79 -8.09 -17.48
C HIS A 214 15.13 -6.83 -16.69
N LEU A 215 15.88 -5.91 -17.31
CA LEU A 215 16.14 -4.57 -16.79
C LEU A 215 15.21 -3.60 -17.50
N ALA A 216 14.41 -2.88 -16.74
CA ALA A 216 13.60 -1.78 -17.24
C ALA A 216 14.31 -0.44 -16.99
N PRO A 217 14.08 0.58 -17.84
CA PRO A 217 14.43 1.96 -17.55
C PRO A 217 13.83 2.39 -16.20
N ALA A 218 14.40 3.44 -15.60
CA ALA A 218 13.86 3.99 -14.36
C ALA A 218 12.41 4.42 -14.57
N ASP A 219 11.55 3.96 -13.65
CA ASP A 219 10.12 4.25 -13.65
C ASP A 219 9.79 5.08 -12.41
N PRO A 220 9.25 6.31 -12.55
CA PRO A 220 8.83 7.15 -11.43
C PRO A 220 7.84 6.45 -10.49
N GLU A 221 7.03 5.52 -11.01
CA GLU A 221 6.07 4.74 -10.23
C GLU A 221 6.74 3.84 -9.17
N TRP A 222 7.99 3.47 -9.34
CA TRP A 222 8.70 2.66 -8.33
C TRP A 222 8.82 3.37 -6.98
N ALA A 223 9.02 4.69 -6.98
CA ALA A 223 9.08 5.47 -5.74
C ALA A 223 7.74 5.45 -5.01
N ALA A 224 6.63 5.69 -5.72
CA ALA A 224 5.28 5.62 -5.16
C ALA A 224 4.93 4.21 -4.69
N ALA A 225 5.23 3.18 -5.50
CA ALA A 225 5.02 1.78 -5.12
C ALA A 225 5.81 1.40 -3.86
N GLY A 226 7.09 1.82 -3.77
CA GLY A 226 7.91 1.61 -2.58
C GLY A 226 7.31 2.28 -1.34
N ALA A 227 6.86 3.53 -1.47
CA ALA A 227 6.22 4.26 -0.38
C ALA A 227 4.94 3.56 0.11
N ARG A 228 4.09 3.04 -0.81
CA ARG A 228 2.90 2.27 -0.45
C ARG A 228 3.24 0.99 0.31
N VAL A 229 4.25 0.25 -0.14
CA VAL A 229 4.70 -0.99 0.53
C VAL A 229 5.22 -0.67 1.93
N VAL A 230 6.06 0.37 2.07
CA VAL A 230 6.58 0.84 3.37
C VAL A 230 5.45 1.20 4.32
N ALA A 231 4.48 2.01 3.87
CA ALA A 231 3.35 2.42 4.71
C ALA A 231 2.48 1.24 5.17
N ARG A 232 2.21 0.26 4.28
CA ARG A 232 1.44 -0.95 4.62
C ARG A 232 2.17 -1.84 5.61
N LEU A 233 3.47 -2.04 5.44
CA LEU A 233 4.26 -2.84 6.38
C LEU A 233 4.37 -2.17 7.74
N ALA A 234 4.56 -0.85 7.78
CA ALA A 234 4.56 -0.09 9.04
C ALA A 234 3.20 -0.20 9.76
N ALA A 235 2.10 -0.11 9.02
CA ALA A 235 0.74 -0.26 9.57
C ALA A 235 0.43 -1.71 10.01
N ALA A 236 1.02 -2.72 9.36
CA ALA A 236 0.83 -4.13 9.72
C ALA A 236 1.62 -4.56 10.96
N LEU A 237 2.67 -3.82 11.34
CA LEU A 237 3.58 -4.12 12.44
C LEU A 237 3.57 -3.04 13.54
N PRO A 238 2.40 -2.58 14.02
CA PRO A 238 2.33 -1.53 15.02
C PRO A 238 2.92 -2.04 16.35
N GLY A 239 3.68 -1.17 17.04
CA GLY A 239 4.26 -1.49 18.34
C GLY A 239 5.42 -2.49 18.32
N GLN A 240 5.83 -3.00 17.17
CA GLN A 240 6.98 -3.91 17.02
C GLN A 240 8.33 -3.18 17.08
N GLY A 241 8.34 -1.84 17.13
CA GLY A 241 9.58 -1.04 17.12
C GLY A 241 10.40 -1.25 15.85
N VAL A 242 9.71 -1.43 14.72
CA VAL A 242 10.34 -1.66 13.41
C VAL A 242 10.62 -0.36 12.68
N ASP A 243 11.67 -0.38 11.88
CA ASP A 243 12.05 0.68 10.96
C ASP A 243 11.94 0.16 9.51
N VAL A 244 11.15 0.82 8.65
CA VAL A 244 10.79 0.29 7.33
C VAL A 244 11.24 1.23 6.22
N HIS A 245 12.05 0.73 5.29
CA HIS A 245 12.66 1.52 4.23
C HIS A 245 12.53 0.87 2.85
N HIS A 246 12.24 1.68 1.83
CA HIS A 246 12.46 1.30 0.43
C HIS A 246 13.95 1.33 0.15
N ILE A 247 14.51 0.20 -0.28
CA ILE A 247 15.93 0.01 -0.60
C ILE A 247 16.11 -0.53 -2.03
N GLY A 248 17.33 -0.91 -2.35
CA GLY A 248 17.65 -1.51 -3.66
C GLY A 248 17.54 -0.53 -4.83
N SER A 249 17.69 -1.06 -6.05
CA SER A 249 17.82 -0.24 -7.26
C SER A 249 16.59 0.59 -7.60
N THR A 250 15.38 0.11 -7.29
CA THR A 250 14.13 0.82 -7.55
C THR A 250 13.89 2.02 -6.62
N SER A 251 14.67 2.10 -5.54
CA SER A 251 14.65 3.25 -4.63
C SER A 251 15.57 4.40 -5.07
N VAL A 252 16.38 4.20 -6.12
CA VAL A 252 17.33 5.20 -6.62
C VAL A 252 16.78 5.85 -7.89
N PRO A 253 16.46 7.15 -7.88
CA PRO A 253 15.92 7.83 -9.06
C PRO A 253 16.89 7.76 -10.25
N GLY A 254 16.34 7.53 -11.43
CA GLY A 254 17.11 7.46 -12.68
C GLY A 254 17.87 6.16 -12.90
N LEU A 255 17.89 5.22 -11.95
CA LEU A 255 18.63 3.98 -12.08
C LEU A 255 17.77 2.89 -12.74
N LEU A 256 18.23 2.33 -13.87
CA LEU A 256 17.59 1.16 -14.45
C LEU A 256 17.60 -0.03 -13.47
N ALA A 257 16.54 -0.81 -13.44
CA ALA A 257 16.43 -1.92 -12.49
C ALA A 257 15.57 -3.07 -13.02
N LYS A 258 15.67 -4.24 -12.39
CA LYS A 258 14.58 -5.20 -12.44
C LYS A 258 13.38 -4.58 -11.72
N PRO A 259 12.14 -4.69 -12.25
CA PRO A 259 10.95 -4.08 -11.66
C PRO A 259 10.52 -4.85 -10.39
N VAL A 260 11.33 -4.77 -9.35
CA VAL A 260 11.12 -5.37 -8.03
C VAL A 260 11.30 -4.30 -6.97
N ILE A 261 10.33 -4.17 -6.11
CA ILE A 261 10.42 -3.28 -4.96
C ILE A 261 11.10 -4.05 -3.83
N ASP A 262 12.32 -3.63 -3.48
CA ASP A 262 13.05 -4.17 -2.33
C ASP A 262 12.79 -3.27 -1.11
N VAL A 263 12.31 -3.86 -0.01
CA VAL A 263 12.06 -3.17 1.25
C VAL A 263 12.87 -3.81 2.35
N GLN A 264 13.40 -2.98 3.25
CA GLN A 264 14.05 -3.43 4.46
C GLN A 264 13.17 -3.12 5.67
N ILE A 265 13.03 -4.10 6.56
CA ILE A 265 12.49 -3.92 7.91
C ILE A 265 13.65 -4.09 8.90
N GLY A 266 13.94 -3.06 9.68
CA GLY A 266 14.84 -3.12 10.81
C GLY A 266 14.11 -3.60 12.06
N VAL A 267 14.66 -4.57 12.77
CA VAL A 267 14.19 -5.07 14.08
C VAL A 267 15.29 -4.91 15.13
N ARG A 268 14.94 -4.84 16.40
CA ARG A 268 15.95 -4.72 17.47
C ARG A 268 16.87 -5.93 17.54
N ARG A 269 16.32 -7.12 17.47
CA ARG A 269 17.03 -8.39 17.43
C ARG A 269 16.42 -9.21 16.30
N LEU A 270 17.24 -9.87 15.52
CA LEU A 270 16.74 -10.68 14.40
C LEU A 270 15.75 -11.76 14.85
N ALA A 271 15.90 -12.29 16.06
CA ALA A 271 14.98 -13.26 16.65
C ALA A 271 13.56 -12.71 16.88
N ASP A 272 13.38 -11.39 16.96
CA ASP A 272 12.05 -10.78 17.10
C ASP A 272 11.20 -11.01 15.84
N ALA A 273 11.85 -11.19 14.67
CA ALA A 273 11.20 -11.54 13.41
C ALA A 273 10.71 -13.00 13.35
N ASP A 274 11.15 -13.85 14.26
CA ASP A 274 10.70 -15.25 14.39
C ASP A 274 9.51 -15.39 15.37
N ALA A 275 9.11 -14.29 16.02
CA ALA A 275 7.95 -14.29 16.92
C ALA A 275 6.65 -14.61 16.13
N PRO A 276 5.75 -15.45 16.69
CA PRO A 276 4.52 -15.84 16.02
C PRO A 276 3.67 -14.66 15.54
N ASP A 277 3.58 -13.60 16.34
CA ASP A 277 2.80 -12.40 16.01
C ASP A 277 3.41 -11.63 14.83
N PHE A 278 4.75 -11.52 14.78
CA PHE A 278 5.44 -10.89 13.64
C PHE A 278 5.20 -11.69 12.36
N MET A 279 5.38 -13.02 12.41
CA MET A 279 5.18 -13.90 11.26
C MET A 279 3.72 -13.88 10.78
N ALA A 280 2.76 -13.87 11.72
CA ALA A 280 1.33 -13.78 11.41
C ALA A 280 0.98 -12.44 10.76
N ALA A 281 1.54 -11.32 11.25
CA ALA A 281 1.35 -10.00 10.68
C ALA A 281 1.91 -9.91 9.25
N MET A 282 3.12 -10.42 9.01
CA MET A 282 3.72 -10.49 7.68
C MET A 282 2.86 -11.32 6.71
N ARG A 283 2.39 -12.50 7.15
CA ARG A 283 1.51 -13.34 6.34
C ARG A 283 0.18 -12.64 6.06
N SER A 284 -0.42 -12.01 7.06
CA SER A 284 -1.67 -11.24 6.90
C SER A 284 -1.51 -10.04 5.98
N ALA A 285 -0.31 -9.46 5.88
CA ALA A 285 0.02 -8.39 4.96
C ALA A 285 0.38 -8.87 3.54
N GLY A 286 0.38 -10.19 3.30
CA GLY A 286 0.62 -10.78 1.98
C GLY A 286 2.07 -11.09 1.67
N TYR A 287 2.89 -11.36 2.70
CA TYR A 287 4.29 -11.71 2.54
C TYR A 287 4.58 -13.11 3.09
N VAL A 288 5.30 -13.92 2.33
CA VAL A 288 5.63 -15.32 2.65
C VAL A 288 7.12 -15.44 2.96
N LEU A 289 7.44 -16.06 4.09
CA LEU A 289 8.83 -16.35 4.49
C LEU A 289 9.48 -17.36 3.55
N GLU A 290 10.71 -17.08 3.13
CA GLU A 290 11.60 -17.94 2.33
C GLU A 290 12.80 -18.37 3.17
N PRO A 291 12.75 -19.50 3.89
CA PRO A 291 13.79 -19.88 4.85
C PRO A 291 15.17 -20.05 4.22
N ASP A 292 15.22 -20.52 2.97
CA ASP A 292 16.48 -20.78 2.23
C ASP A 292 17.24 -19.51 1.83
N ARG A 293 16.68 -18.32 2.15
CA ARG A 293 17.26 -17.01 1.85
C ARG A 293 17.58 -16.21 3.10
N GLY A 294 17.93 -16.90 4.17
CA GLY A 294 18.17 -16.35 5.52
C GLY A 294 19.47 -15.58 5.69
N GLN A 295 20.26 -15.35 4.63
CA GLN A 295 21.56 -14.69 4.72
C GLN A 295 21.82 -13.81 3.50
N ASP A 296 22.42 -12.65 3.72
CA ASP A 296 23.05 -11.84 2.69
C ASP A 296 24.48 -12.32 2.42
N HIS A 297 25.03 -11.95 1.27
CA HIS A 297 26.45 -12.15 1.01
C HIS A 297 27.26 -11.17 1.87
N PRO A 298 28.26 -11.64 2.66
CA PRO A 298 29.09 -10.75 3.46
C PRO A 298 29.92 -9.81 2.61
N HIS A 299 30.12 -8.59 3.09
CA HIS A 299 31.02 -7.62 2.48
C HIS A 299 31.91 -6.99 3.58
N PRO A 300 33.25 -7.05 3.48
CA PRO A 300 33.96 -7.85 2.45
C PRO A 300 33.66 -9.33 2.58
N SER A 301 33.98 -10.13 1.56
CA SER A 301 33.58 -11.53 1.44
C SER A 301 34.10 -12.43 2.59
N ASP A 302 35.11 -12.00 3.32
CA ASP A 302 35.69 -12.67 4.52
C ASP A 302 35.06 -12.19 5.83
N ALA A 303 34.09 -11.26 5.80
CA ALA A 303 33.40 -10.81 7.01
C ALA A 303 32.58 -11.95 7.64
N PRO A 304 32.39 -11.93 9.01
CA PRO A 304 31.66 -12.97 9.68
C PRO A 304 30.23 -13.13 9.16
N ALA A 305 29.89 -14.29 8.62
CA ALA A 305 28.58 -14.59 8.05
C ALA A 305 27.41 -14.36 9.04
N ALA A 306 27.65 -14.54 10.33
CA ALA A 306 26.66 -14.30 11.39
C ALA A 306 26.14 -12.86 11.44
N SER A 307 26.98 -11.88 11.06
CA SER A 307 26.60 -10.46 11.01
C SER A 307 25.73 -10.09 9.78
N TRP A 308 25.55 -11.02 8.85
CA TRP A 308 24.82 -10.83 7.60
C TRP A 308 23.55 -11.67 7.52
N GLN A 309 23.06 -12.15 8.66
CA GLN A 309 21.80 -12.89 8.72
C GLN A 309 20.60 -11.95 8.55
N LYS A 310 19.54 -12.52 7.98
CA LYS A 310 18.24 -11.83 7.78
C LYS A 310 17.10 -12.82 7.81
N ARG A 311 15.86 -12.31 7.78
CA ARG A 311 14.70 -13.06 7.31
C ARG A 311 14.25 -12.45 5.98
N PHE A 312 13.90 -13.30 5.05
CA PHE A 312 13.51 -12.86 3.71
C PHE A 312 12.09 -13.28 3.41
N TYR A 313 11.27 -12.32 2.97
CA TYR A 313 9.89 -12.57 2.57
C TYR A 313 9.68 -12.15 1.12
N GLY A 314 8.84 -12.91 0.40
CA GLY A 314 8.37 -12.57 -0.94
C GLY A 314 6.90 -12.17 -0.93
N GLY A 315 6.53 -11.14 -1.68
CA GLY A 315 5.15 -10.69 -1.83
C GLY A 315 4.29 -11.67 -2.65
N CYS A 316 3.01 -11.78 -2.32
CA CYS A 316 2.04 -12.64 -3.01
C CYS A 316 1.40 -11.98 -4.24
N ASP A 317 1.54 -10.67 -4.43
CA ASP A 317 0.94 -9.91 -5.53
C ASP A 317 1.67 -10.17 -6.87
N PRO A 318 1.02 -10.80 -7.87
CA PRO A 318 1.64 -11.03 -9.17
C PRO A 318 1.79 -9.73 -10.01
N GLY A 319 1.03 -8.68 -9.69
CA GLY A 319 1.13 -7.39 -10.37
C GLY A 319 2.24 -6.48 -9.83
N ARG A 320 2.84 -6.82 -8.69
CA ARG A 320 3.95 -6.07 -8.08
C ARG A 320 4.86 -6.99 -7.29
N PHE A 321 6.02 -7.31 -7.84
CA PHE A 321 7.00 -8.11 -7.13
C PHE A 321 7.66 -7.31 -6.01
N VAL A 322 7.58 -7.83 -4.79
CA VAL A 322 8.16 -7.21 -3.60
C VAL A 322 9.05 -8.22 -2.89
N HIS A 323 10.24 -7.78 -2.49
CA HIS A 323 11.13 -8.48 -1.59
C HIS A 323 11.24 -7.71 -0.29
N VAL A 324 11.06 -8.39 0.84
CA VAL A 324 11.23 -7.79 2.16
C VAL A 324 12.39 -8.46 2.87
N HIS A 325 13.39 -7.66 3.25
CA HIS A 325 14.57 -8.07 3.99
C HIS A 325 14.43 -7.60 5.44
N VAL A 326 14.23 -8.52 6.37
CA VAL A 326 14.21 -8.20 7.79
C VAL A 326 15.61 -8.38 8.35
N ARG A 327 16.18 -7.33 8.92
CA ARG A 327 17.56 -7.28 9.44
C ARG A 327 17.59 -6.67 10.84
N GLU A 328 18.59 -7.05 11.60
CA GLU A 328 18.85 -6.42 12.90
C GLU A 328 19.40 -5.01 12.69
N ILE A 329 18.79 -4.03 13.37
CA ILE A 329 19.23 -2.62 13.34
C ILE A 329 20.66 -2.54 13.85
N GLY A 330 21.51 -1.80 13.13
CA GLY A 330 22.95 -1.67 13.45
C GLY A 330 23.80 -2.83 12.95
N SER A 331 23.22 -3.90 12.37
CA SER A 331 24.03 -4.92 11.70
C SER A 331 24.68 -4.37 10.42
N PRO A 332 25.86 -4.88 10.01
CA PRO A 332 26.49 -4.46 8.76
C PRO A 332 25.58 -4.57 7.55
N ALA A 333 24.75 -5.62 7.46
CA ALA A 333 23.80 -5.82 6.38
C ALA A 333 22.69 -4.75 6.37
N TYR A 334 22.22 -4.33 7.55
CA TYR A 334 21.23 -3.26 7.69
C TYR A 334 21.79 -1.92 7.25
N GLU A 335 22.95 -1.54 7.79
CA GLU A 335 23.60 -0.26 7.51
C GLU A 335 24.02 -0.16 6.04
N PHE A 336 24.63 -1.21 5.49
CA PHE A 336 25.08 -1.20 4.11
C PHE A 336 23.93 -1.03 3.11
N ALA A 337 22.79 -1.66 3.33
CA ALA A 337 21.66 -1.54 2.40
C ALA A 337 21.13 -0.09 2.32
N LEU A 338 21.09 0.63 3.45
CA LEU A 338 20.68 2.03 3.51
C LEU A 338 21.77 2.97 2.95
N ALA A 339 23.01 2.78 3.38
CA ALA A 339 24.14 3.59 2.94
C ALA A 339 24.36 3.44 1.43
N PHE A 340 24.29 2.24 0.89
CA PHE A 340 24.43 1.96 -0.54
C PHE A 340 23.35 2.67 -1.38
N ARG A 341 22.11 2.63 -0.91
CA ARG A 341 21.01 3.40 -1.54
C ARG A 341 21.33 4.90 -1.60
N ASP A 342 21.71 5.46 -0.44
CA ASP A 342 21.89 6.91 -0.31
C ASP A 342 23.19 7.37 -0.99
N TRP A 343 24.23 6.54 -1.00
CA TRP A 343 25.43 6.75 -1.77
C TRP A 343 25.15 6.84 -3.28
N LEU A 344 24.36 5.89 -3.85
CA LEU A 344 23.97 5.93 -5.25
C LEU A 344 23.06 7.13 -5.59
N ARG A 345 22.31 7.64 -4.63
CA ARG A 345 21.53 8.89 -4.79
C ARG A 345 22.40 10.12 -4.80
N ALA A 346 23.44 10.15 -3.95
CA ALA A 346 24.32 11.29 -3.77
C ALA A 346 25.44 11.37 -4.81
N GLU A 347 25.91 10.20 -5.34
CA GLU A 347 27.08 10.11 -6.23
C GLU A 347 26.66 9.68 -7.66
N PRO A 348 26.46 10.62 -8.59
CA PRO A 348 26.03 10.31 -9.95
C PRO A 348 26.99 9.37 -10.70
N SER A 349 28.31 9.50 -10.51
CA SER A 349 29.32 8.65 -11.14
C SER A 349 29.19 7.19 -10.70
N ALA A 350 28.99 6.94 -9.40
CA ALA A 350 28.78 5.60 -8.86
C ALA A 350 27.49 4.97 -9.39
N ARG A 351 26.42 5.78 -9.48
CA ARG A 351 25.15 5.34 -10.06
C ARG A 351 25.28 4.95 -11.53
N GLU A 352 26.03 5.72 -12.32
CA GLU A 352 26.27 5.43 -13.73
C GLU A 352 27.14 4.17 -13.90
N GLU A 353 28.23 4.04 -13.15
CA GLU A 353 29.07 2.84 -13.12
C GLU A 353 28.23 1.59 -12.81
N TYR A 354 27.40 1.65 -11.78
CA TYR A 354 26.52 0.54 -11.42
C TYR A 354 25.46 0.25 -12.49
N ALA A 355 24.97 1.26 -13.19
CA ALA A 355 24.04 1.08 -14.30
C ALA A 355 24.71 0.33 -15.48
N VAL A 356 25.91 0.73 -15.86
CA VAL A 356 26.71 0.07 -16.92
C VAL A 356 27.01 -1.39 -16.56
N LEU A 357 27.47 -1.64 -15.34
CA LEU A 357 27.70 -3.01 -14.85
C LEU A 357 26.45 -3.87 -14.98
N LYS A 358 25.30 -3.35 -14.55
CA LYS A 358 24.02 -4.10 -14.61
C LYS A 358 23.64 -4.45 -16.04
N GLN A 359 23.84 -3.56 -17.01
CA GLN A 359 23.59 -3.82 -18.43
C GLN A 359 24.49 -4.90 -18.98
N GLN A 360 25.81 -4.82 -18.71
CA GLN A 360 26.78 -5.81 -19.12
C GLN A 360 26.48 -7.20 -18.58
N LEU A 361 26.16 -7.27 -17.26
CA LEU A 361 25.83 -8.53 -16.62
C LEU A 361 24.49 -9.09 -17.08
N ALA A 362 23.49 -8.26 -17.40
CA ALA A 362 22.23 -8.74 -17.93
C ALA A 362 22.39 -9.33 -19.33
N ALA A 363 23.28 -8.78 -20.16
CA ALA A 363 23.59 -9.31 -21.48
C ALA A 363 24.32 -10.68 -21.42
N SER A 364 25.20 -10.86 -20.44
CA SER A 364 26.00 -12.10 -20.30
C SER A 364 25.33 -13.15 -19.39
N HIS A 365 24.40 -12.77 -18.54
CA HIS A 365 23.71 -13.64 -17.58
C HIS A 365 22.19 -13.52 -17.70
N PRO A 366 21.55 -14.15 -18.68
CA PRO A 366 20.13 -14.01 -18.95
C PRO A 366 19.24 -14.60 -17.83
N VAL A 367 19.78 -15.50 -17.00
CA VAL A 367 19.06 -16.10 -15.88
C VAL A 367 19.22 -15.23 -14.63
N THR A 368 18.10 -14.89 -13.99
CA THR A 368 18.08 -13.97 -12.83
C THR A 368 19.00 -14.41 -11.68
N ARG A 369 19.12 -15.70 -11.42
CA ARG A 369 19.97 -16.24 -10.35
C ARG A 369 21.46 -16.04 -10.64
N THR A 370 21.91 -16.33 -11.86
CA THR A 370 23.31 -16.12 -12.27
C THR A 370 23.66 -14.65 -12.34
N TYR A 371 22.77 -13.83 -12.89
CA TYR A 371 22.90 -12.37 -12.89
C TYR A 371 23.08 -11.79 -11.47
N SER A 372 22.30 -12.26 -10.51
CA SER A 372 22.39 -11.75 -9.13
C SER A 372 23.73 -12.08 -8.48
N ARG A 373 24.24 -13.30 -8.70
CA ARG A 373 25.56 -13.73 -8.20
C ARG A 373 26.72 -13.01 -8.89
N ALA A 374 26.60 -12.74 -10.17
CA ALA A 374 27.67 -12.08 -10.94
C ALA A 374 27.94 -10.63 -10.49
N LYS A 375 27.09 -10.04 -9.69
CA LYS A 375 27.28 -8.70 -9.10
C LYS A 375 28.14 -8.69 -7.83
N GLU A 376 28.26 -9.82 -7.15
CA GLU A 376 28.87 -9.87 -5.80
C GLU A 376 30.33 -9.34 -5.80
N PRO A 377 31.20 -9.64 -6.77
CA PRO A 377 32.56 -9.10 -6.77
C PRO A 377 32.61 -7.56 -6.86
N TRP A 378 31.64 -6.95 -7.54
CA TRP A 378 31.55 -5.50 -7.61
C TRP A 378 31.07 -4.91 -6.28
N PHE A 379 30.17 -5.59 -5.57
CA PHE A 379 29.72 -5.14 -4.24
C PHE A 379 30.85 -5.14 -3.22
N ASP A 380 31.82 -6.05 -3.29
CA ASP A 380 32.99 -6.02 -2.41
C ASP A 380 33.82 -4.72 -2.62
N THR A 381 33.98 -4.28 -3.86
CA THR A 381 34.63 -2.99 -4.17
C THR A 381 33.78 -1.81 -3.73
N ALA A 382 32.47 -1.83 -4.04
CA ALA A 382 31.55 -0.77 -3.68
C ALA A 382 31.41 -0.60 -2.15
N TYR A 383 31.54 -1.68 -1.39
CA TYR A 383 31.49 -1.62 0.08
C TYR A 383 32.56 -0.69 0.64
N GLY A 384 33.82 -0.82 0.18
CA GLY A 384 34.88 0.09 0.58
C GLY A 384 34.60 1.55 0.21
N GLN A 385 34.05 1.79 -0.98
CA GLN A 385 33.69 3.14 -1.44
C GLN A 385 32.54 3.74 -0.62
N VAL A 386 31.55 2.94 -0.24
CA VAL A 386 30.44 3.37 0.63
C VAL A 386 30.97 3.72 2.02
N LEU A 387 31.86 2.92 2.61
CA LEU A 387 32.45 3.23 3.91
C LEU A 387 33.24 4.55 3.88
N ALA A 388 34.07 4.78 2.85
CA ALA A 388 34.77 6.04 2.66
C ALA A 388 33.80 7.23 2.47
N TRP A 389 32.68 7.01 1.78
CA TRP A 389 31.64 8.02 1.63
C TRP A 389 30.95 8.34 2.95
N ILE A 390 30.63 7.34 3.77
CA ILE A 390 30.07 7.52 5.14
C ILE A 390 31.01 8.36 5.99
N GLU A 391 32.31 8.02 6.01
CA GLU A 391 33.32 8.74 6.78
C GLU A 391 33.43 10.20 6.32
N ARG A 392 33.50 10.44 5.02
CA ARG A 392 33.59 11.78 4.44
C ARG A 392 32.38 12.67 4.71
N THR A 393 31.18 12.09 4.67
CA THR A 393 29.93 12.85 4.77
C THR A 393 29.32 12.89 6.16
N GLY A 394 29.78 12.04 7.07
CA GLY A 394 29.16 11.86 8.38
C GLY A 394 27.77 11.22 8.32
N TRP A 395 27.47 10.51 7.22
CA TRP A 395 26.16 9.86 7.03
C TRP A 395 25.81 8.93 8.20
N ARG A 396 24.55 8.91 8.57
CA ARG A 396 23.96 8.00 9.55
C ARG A 396 22.65 7.46 9.01
N ALA A 397 22.33 6.19 9.29
CA ALA A 397 21.00 5.67 9.05
C ALA A 397 19.97 6.48 9.86
N HIS A 398 18.89 6.93 9.21
CA HIS A 398 17.84 7.69 9.90
C HIS A 398 17.16 6.76 10.93
N GLY A 399 17.19 7.15 12.21
CA GLY A 399 16.59 6.41 13.32
C GLY A 399 17.47 6.23 14.56
N HIS A 400 18.76 6.62 14.48
CA HIS A 400 19.67 6.63 15.63
C HIS A 400 19.98 8.06 16.08
N ALA A 401 18.99 8.73 16.70
CA ALA A 401 19.18 9.92 17.51
C ALA A 401 18.79 9.60 18.96
#